data_dfb68c7acdf2e3ccbb04c5405a89990a
#
_entry.id   dfb68c7acdf2e3ccbb04c5405a89990a
#
_cell.length_a   1.000
_cell.length_b   1.000
_cell.length_c   1.000
_cell.angle_alpha   90.00
_cell.angle_beta   90.00
_cell.angle_gamma   90.00
#
_symmetry.space_group_name_H-M   'P 1'
#
loop_
_entity.id
_entity.type
_entity.pdbx_description
1 polymer ?
#
loop_
_entity_poly.entity_id
_entity_poly.type
_entity_poly.pdbx_seq_one_letter_code
_entity_poly.pdbx_strand_id
1 'polypeptide(L)'
;AVSKEDGSFIIDPLPTGRYNLVVAILGYETYVKEINSNQISDYLVVQLTPKPTELQEVIVGKYDKNGWDKWGEFFMEMLIGKTPNALECKLLNKNAVKFRYNKKDNVLYAYADEPLKIVNNALGFDLEYKLLNFEYNYKSTIFYYQGYPLFKEKTPRNNRQQSRWLTNRNETFEGSLMHFMRSLYRNQLQKEGFELRKIVKNKTPNTSITVNGQHPLQEVDVLIDMPLTGDSIAFAIDRTTAGLQFKDYIQVVYKHKSMPSAFVRQSRGIQQGAPITARLFMPDSDKVVAVL
;
A
#
# COMPACT_ATOMS: atom_id res chain seq x y z
N ALA A 1 2.98 -6.75 -21.33
CA ALA A 1 3.19 -6.65 -22.78
C ALA A 1 4.17 -5.52 -23.08
N VAL A 2 4.84 -5.59 -24.20
CA VAL A 2 5.69 -4.51 -24.75
C VAL A 2 5.12 -4.17 -26.12
N SER A 3 5.04 -2.89 -26.46
CA SER A 3 4.64 -2.46 -27.79
C SER A 3 5.70 -2.78 -28.84
N LYS A 4 5.27 -3.03 -30.07
CA LYS A 4 6.15 -3.15 -31.22
C LYS A 4 6.62 -1.77 -31.72
N GLU A 5 7.49 -1.74 -32.72
CA GLU A 5 8.00 -0.50 -33.32
C GLU A 5 6.89 0.37 -33.93
N ASP A 6 5.84 -0.24 -34.45
CA ASP A 6 4.64 0.44 -34.97
C ASP A 6 3.68 0.93 -33.89
N GLY A 7 4.01 0.73 -32.61
CA GLY A 7 3.18 1.08 -31.47
C GLY A 7 2.09 0.07 -31.13
N SER A 8 1.91 -0.98 -31.94
CA SER A 8 0.91 -2.01 -31.65
C SER A 8 1.30 -2.87 -30.45
N PHE A 9 0.31 -3.30 -29.64
CA PHE A 9 0.52 -4.19 -28.51
C PHE A 9 -0.65 -5.17 -28.37
N ILE A 10 -0.39 -6.33 -27.78
CA ILE A 10 -1.39 -7.35 -27.47
C ILE A 10 -1.20 -7.78 -26.03
N ILE A 11 -2.30 -7.85 -25.29
CA ILE A 11 -2.36 -8.42 -23.95
C ILE A 11 -3.24 -9.67 -24.03
N ASP A 12 -2.60 -10.84 -24.02
CA ASP A 12 -3.26 -12.14 -24.13
C ASP A 12 -2.53 -13.18 -23.25
N PRO A 13 -3.24 -14.01 -22.47
CA PRO A 13 -4.68 -13.95 -22.21
C PRO A 13 -5.08 -12.85 -21.22
N LEU A 14 -6.23 -12.21 -21.45
CA LEU A 14 -6.85 -11.31 -20.51
C LEU A 14 -8.18 -11.92 -20.03
N PRO A 15 -8.22 -12.53 -18.84
CA PRO A 15 -9.44 -13.09 -18.28
C PRO A 15 -10.54 -12.04 -18.13
N THR A 16 -11.79 -12.50 -17.99
CA THR A 16 -12.94 -11.64 -17.72
C THR A 16 -12.75 -10.88 -16.41
N GLY A 17 -12.83 -9.55 -16.44
CA GLY A 17 -12.69 -8.71 -15.24
C GLY A 17 -12.38 -7.26 -15.53
N ARG A 18 -12.21 -6.51 -14.45
CA ARG A 18 -11.75 -5.11 -14.47
C ARG A 18 -10.26 -5.05 -14.23
N TYR A 19 -9.58 -4.20 -14.97
CA TYR A 19 -8.14 -4.03 -14.93
C TYR A 19 -7.77 -2.56 -15.04
N ASN A 20 -6.65 -2.18 -14.45
CA ASN A 20 -5.99 -0.93 -14.76
C ASN A 20 -4.97 -1.17 -15.88
N LEU A 21 -5.25 -0.66 -17.06
CA LEU A 21 -4.24 -0.59 -18.11
C LEU A 21 -3.26 0.52 -17.77
N VAL A 22 -2.02 0.12 -17.53
CA VAL A 22 -0.92 1.05 -17.25
C VAL A 22 0.04 1.02 -18.44
N VAL A 23 0.21 2.15 -19.10
CA VAL A 23 1.18 2.30 -20.20
C VAL A 23 2.23 3.33 -19.79
N ALA A 24 3.49 2.93 -19.77
CA ALA A 24 4.60 3.76 -19.32
C ALA A 24 5.80 3.62 -20.25
N ILE A 25 6.36 4.76 -20.64
CA ILE A 25 7.61 4.87 -21.38
C ILE A 25 8.41 6.08 -20.88
N LEU A 26 9.71 6.03 -21.00
CA LEU A 26 10.58 7.14 -20.61
C LEU A 26 10.26 8.39 -21.43
N GLY A 27 10.13 9.56 -20.78
CA GLY A 27 9.82 10.84 -21.44
C GLY A 27 8.34 11.13 -21.63
N TYR A 28 7.44 10.24 -21.19
CA TYR A 28 5.99 10.42 -21.24
C TYR A 28 5.36 10.27 -19.87
N GLU A 29 4.20 10.87 -19.68
CA GLU A 29 3.36 10.62 -18.50
C GLU A 29 2.85 9.18 -18.50
N THR A 30 2.79 8.57 -17.31
CA THR A 30 2.22 7.24 -17.19
C THR A 30 0.72 7.31 -17.45
N TYR A 31 0.27 6.68 -18.53
CA TYR A 31 -1.14 6.57 -18.83
C TYR A 31 -1.77 5.46 -17.99
N VAL A 32 -2.89 5.77 -17.36
CA VAL A 32 -3.68 4.79 -16.59
C VAL A 32 -5.13 4.91 -16.97
N LYS A 33 -5.73 3.77 -17.32
CA LYS A 33 -7.16 3.69 -17.64
C LYS A 33 -7.74 2.41 -17.06
N GLU A 34 -8.84 2.53 -16.34
CA GLU A 34 -9.64 1.37 -15.97
C GLU A 34 -10.31 0.80 -17.23
N ILE A 35 -10.18 -0.49 -17.43
CA ILE A 35 -10.77 -1.24 -18.53
C ILE A 35 -11.56 -2.43 -17.99
N ASN A 36 -12.68 -2.74 -18.64
CA ASN A 36 -13.43 -3.97 -18.41
C ASN A 36 -13.27 -4.86 -19.65
N SER A 37 -12.65 -6.02 -19.49
CA SER A 37 -12.36 -6.92 -20.61
C SER A 37 -13.60 -7.36 -21.40
N ASN A 38 -14.78 -7.35 -20.77
CA ASN A 38 -16.06 -7.68 -21.44
C ASN A 38 -16.60 -6.53 -22.30
N GLN A 39 -16.07 -5.32 -22.17
CA GLN A 39 -16.56 -4.11 -22.84
C GLN A 39 -15.57 -3.55 -23.87
N ILE A 40 -14.41 -4.18 -24.00
CA ILE A 40 -13.45 -3.82 -25.05
C ILE A 40 -13.95 -4.45 -26.34
N SER A 41 -14.43 -3.61 -27.27
CA SER A 41 -14.75 -4.06 -28.60
C SER A 41 -13.51 -4.32 -29.42
N ASP A 42 -13.03 -3.92 -30.44
CA ASP A 42 -11.96 -4.49 -31.26
C ASP A 42 -10.53 -4.06 -30.88
N TYR A 43 -10.30 -2.80 -30.56
CA TYR A 43 -8.98 -2.32 -30.19
C TYR A 43 -9.05 -1.03 -29.35
N LEU A 44 -7.99 -0.79 -28.59
CA LEU A 44 -7.84 0.39 -27.75
C LEU A 44 -6.68 1.24 -28.27
N VAL A 45 -6.95 2.51 -28.55
CA VAL A 45 -5.91 3.49 -28.87
C VAL A 45 -5.49 4.21 -27.60
N VAL A 46 -4.18 4.18 -27.32
CA VAL A 46 -3.57 4.91 -26.20
C VAL A 46 -2.71 6.01 -26.76
N GLN A 47 -3.06 7.24 -26.45
CA GLN A 47 -2.23 8.41 -26.76
C GLN A 47 -1.47 8.83 -25.51
N LEU A 48 -0.15 8.80 -25.59
CA LEU A 48 0.72 9.20 -24.49
C LEU A 48 1.00 10.69 -24.58
N THR A 49 0.89 11.37 -23.45
CA THR A 49 1.26 12.77 -23.30
C THR A 49 2.77 12.84 -23.03
N PRO A 50 3.57 13.55 -23.82
CA PRO A 50 4.95 13.80 -23.46
C PRO A 50 4.99 14.41 -22.07
N LYS A 51 5.78 13.82 -21.19
CA LYS A 51 6.05 14.46 -19.91
C LYS A 51 6.83 15.71 -20.25
N PRO A 52 6.27 16.92 -20.04
CA PRO A 52 7.08 18.12 -20.26
C PRO A 52 8.37 17.87 -19.48
N THR A 53 9.49 18.18 -20.09
CA THR A 53 10.74 18.37 -19.35
C THR A 53 10.62 19.72 -18.60
N GLU A 54 9.46 20.02 -18.03
CA GLU A 54 9.50 20.68 -16.75
C GLU A 54 10.46 19.76 -16.00
N LEU A 55 11.66 20.23 -15.88
CA LEU A 55 12.46 19.99 -14.74
C LEU A 55 11.43 19.79 -13.63
N GLN A 56 10.97 18.49 -13.40
CA GLN A 56 10.49 18.14 -12.07
C GLN A 56 11.50 18.84 -11.26
N GLU A 57 11.13 19.97 -10.65
CA GLU A 57 11.98 20.85 -9.89
C GLU A 57 13.21 20.03 -9.64
N VAL A 58 14.24 20.28 -10.49
CA VAL A 58 15.32 19.29 -10.66
C VAL A 58 15.73 19.25 -9.26
N ILE A 59 15.31 18.14 -8.62
CA ILE A 59 15.56 18.04 -7.22
C ILE A 59 17.06 18.09 -7.25
N VAL A 60 17.57 19.34 -7.22
CA VAL A 60 18.93 19.76 -7.43
C VAL A 60 19.68 19.34 -6.20
N GLY A 61 19.82 18.01 -6.12
CA GLY A 61 20.57 17.35 -5.10
C GLY A 61 21.04 16.04 -5.69
N LYS A 62 22.35 15.88 -5.74
CA LYS A 62 22.96 14.63 -6.16
C LYS A 62 22.33 13.51 -5.35
N TYR A 63 21.89 12.45 -6.03
CA TYR A 63 21.58 11.19 -5.37
C TYR A 63 22.79 10.74 -4.56
N ASP A 64 22.53 10.18 -3.40
CA ASP A 64 23.60 9.62 -2.57
C ASP A 64 24.18 8.40 -3.29
N LYS A 65 25.47 8.45 -3.63
CA LYS A 65 26.15 7.36 -4.33
C LYS A 65 26.14 6.06 -3.54
N ASN A 66 26.14 6.18 -2.21
CA ASN A 66 26.07 5.03 -1.29
C ASN A 66 24.67 4.88 -0.69
N GLY A 67 23.64 5.37 -1.39
CA GLY A 67 22.27 5.40 -0.89
C GLY A 67 21.72 4.01 -0.58
N TRP A 68 22.04 3.01 -1.40
CA TRP A 68 21.60 1.65 -1.14
C TRP A 68 22.19 1.07 0.17
N ASP A 69 23.47 1.28 0.43
CA ASP A 69 24.13 0.79 1.65
C ASP A 69 23.57 1.46 2.91
N LYS A 70 23.09 2.70 2.79
CA LYS A 70 22.54 3.47 3.90
C LYS A 70 21.05 3.17 4.14
N TRP A 71 20.26 3.04 3.09
CA TRP A 71 18.79 3.02 3.18
C TRP A 71 18.12 1.83 2.48
N GLY A 72 18.90 0.96 1.81
CA GLY A 72 18.32 -0.15 1.04
C GLY A 72 17.53 -1.14 1.90
N GLU A 73 18.02 -1.48 3.09
CA GLU A 73 17.31 -2.34 4.04
C GLU A 73 16.02 -1.66 4.50
N PHE A 74 16.10 -0.40 4.94
CA PHE A 74 14.94 0.38 5.34
C PHE A 74 13.91 0.52 4.21
N PHE A 75 14.37 0.76 2.98
CA PHE A 75 13.49 0.82 1.81
C PHE A 75 12.75 -0.48 1.59
N MET A 76 13.44 -1.61 1.65
CA MET A 76 12.83 -2.93 1.51
C MET A 76 11.84 -3.21 2.64
N GLU A 77 12.17 -2.86 3.88
CA GLU A 77 11.26 -3.00 5.00
C GLU A 77 9.97 -2.18 4.84
N MET A 78 10.09 -0.96 4.35
CA MET A 78 8.94 -0.07 4.15
C MET A 78 8.09 -0.50 2.95
N LEU A 79 8.71 -0.95 1.86
CA LEU A 79 8.00 -1.32 0.63
C LEU A 79 7.37 -2.71 0.71
N ILE A 80 8.08 -3.70 1.27
CA ILE A 80 7.68 -5.11 1.31
C ILE A 80 7.14 -5.52 2.67
N GLY A 81 7.62 -4.90 3.75
CA GLY A 81 7.28 -5.25 5.13
C GLY A 81 8.30 -6.17 5.81
N LYS A 82 7.95 -6.60 7.03
CA LYS A 82 8.82 -7.40 7.93
C LYS A 82 8.23 -8.78 8.27
N THR A 83 7.25 -9.24 7.50
CA THR A 83 6.66 -10.56 7.74
C THR A 83 7.63 -11.70 7.37
N PRO A 84 7.45 -12.92 7.88
CA PRO A 84 8.24 -14.06 7.44
C PRO A 84 8.26 -14.24 5.92
N ASN A 85 7.13 -14.00 5.24
CA ASN A 85 7.05 -14.06 3.79
C ASN A 85 7.84 -12.93 3.11
N ALA A 86 7.97 -11.76 3.74
CA ALA A 86 8.78 -10.66 3.24
C ALA A 86 10.28 -10.99 3.21
N LEU A 87 10.77 -11.79 4.15
CA LEU A 87 12.16 -12.22 4.21
C LEU A 87 12.57 -13.11 3.01
N GLU A 88 11.61 -13.76 2.36
CA GLU A 88 11.83 -14.53 1.13
C GLU A 88 11.71 -13.68 -0.15
N CYS A 89 11.48 -12.36 -0.02
CA CYS A 89 11.50 -11.42 -1.14
C CYS A 89 12.90 -10.92 -1.44
N LYS A 90 13.24 -10.83 -2.72
CA LYS A 90 14.53 -10.30 -3.19
C LYS A 90 14.35 -9.30 -4.29
N LEU A 91 14.93 -8.12 -4.15
CA LEU A 91 15.05 -7.14 -5.21
C LEU A 91 16.26 -7.51 -6.07
N LEU A 92 16.03 -7.76 -7.36
CA LEU A 92 17.07 -8.20 -8.30
C LEU A 92 17.89 -7.04 -8.86
N ASN A 93 17.27 -5.89 -9.06
CA ASN A 93 17.87 -4.70 -9.68
C ASN A 93 18.02 -3.53 -8.71
N LYS A 94 18.67 -3.78 -7.57
CA LYS A 94 18.90 -2.75 -6.54
C LYS A 94 19.54 -1.46 -7.07
N ASN A 95 20.35 -1.55 -8.12
CA ASN A 95 21.03 -0.41 -8.74
C ASN A 95 20.05 0.57 -9.43
N ALA A 96 18.84 0.14 -9.75
CA ALA A 96 17.77 0.98 -10.26
C ALA A 96 17.25 1.97 -9.21
N VAL A 97 17.44 1.68 -7.92
CA VAL A 97 16.95 2.54 -6.83
C VAL A 97 17.96 3.62 -6.51
N LYS A 98 17.52 4.85 -6.56
CA LYS A 98 18.29 6.06 -6.21
C LYS A 98 17.69 6.72 -4.99
N PHE A 99 18.51 7.09 -4.03
CA PHE A 99 18.08 7.74 -2.80
C PHE A 99 18.53 9.18 -2.71
N ARG A 100 17.69 10.01 -2.12
CA ARG A 100 17.99 11.37 -1.74
C ARG A 100 17.45 11.67 -0.36
N TYR A 101 18.30 12.17 0.51
CA TYR A 101 17.90 12.62 1.84
C TYR A 101 17.93 14.14 1.92
N ASN A 102 16.77 14.74 2.19
CA ASN A 102 16.66 16.16 2.47
C ASN A 102 16.88 16.41 3.97
N LYS A 103 18.04 16.96 4.32
CA LYS A 103 18.41 17.25 5.71
C LYS A 103 17.53 18.33 6.35
N LYS A 104 17.09 19.33 5.58
CA LYS A 104 16.27 20.44 6.10
C LYS A 104 14.92 19.95 6.59
N ASP A 105 14.26 19.14 5.79
CA ASP A 105 12.91 18.64 6.07
C ASP A 105 12.91 17.30 6.79
N ASN A 106 14.09 16.65 6.86
CA ASN A 106 14.29 15.32 7.43
C ASN A 106 13.50 14.24 6.69
N VAL A 107 13.55 14.29 5.36
CA VAL A 107 12.77 13.41 4.48
C VAL A 107 13.69 12.59 3.59
N LEU A 108 13.45 11.29 3.53
CA LEU A 108 14.06 10.36 2.59
C LEU A 108 13.14 10.13 1.39
N TYR A 109 13.71 10.31 0.21
CA TYR A 109 13.07 10.00 -1.07
C TYR A 109 13.79 8.83 -1.73
N ALA A 110 13.02 7.93 -2.36
CA ALA A 110 13.57 6.93 -3.26
C ALA A 110 12.92 7.03 -4.64
N TYR A 111 13.72 6.82 -5.65
CA TYR A 111 13.35 6.86 -7.07
C TYR A 111 13.84 5.59 -7.75
N ALA A 112 13.16 5.17 -8.81
CA ALA A 112 13.60 4.04 -9.61
C ALA A 112 13.59 4.42 -11.10
N ASP A 113 14.73 4.20 -11.78
CA ASP A 113 14.91 4.50 -13.20
C ASP A 113 14.12 3.51 -14.09
N GLU A 114 13.95 2.28 -13.59
CA GLU A 114 13.21 1.20 -14.24
C GLU A 114 12.30 0.50 -13.23
N PRO A 115 11.32 -0.32 -13.67
CA PRO A 115 10.50 -1.10 -12.75
C PRO A 115 11.36 -1.98 -11.83
N LEU A 116 11.03 -1.99 -10.54
CA LEU A 116 11.67 -2.83 -9.55
C LEU A 116 11.32 -4.29 -9.83
N LYS A 117 12.31 -5.15 -9.95
CA LYS A 117 12.16 -6.59 -10.20
C LYS A 117 12.29 -7.34 -8.89
N ILE A 118 11.17 -7.78 -8.34
CA ILE A 118 11.12 -8.42 -7.02
C ILE A 118 10.67 -9.86 -7.19
N VAL A 119 11.46 -10.79 -6.66
CA VAL A 119 11.09 -12.21 -6.58
C VAL A 119 10.53 -12.48 -5.21
N ASN A 120 9.31 -13.00 -5.14
CA ASN A 120 8.68 -13.45 -3.91
C ASN A 120 8.60 -14.98 -3.90
N ASN A 121 9.56 -15.63 -3.23
CA ASN A 121 9.63 -17.10 -3.18
C ASN A 121 8.66 -17.71 -2.16
N ALA A 122 8.20 -16.93 -1.18
CA ALA A 122 7.20 -17.39 -0.21
C ALA A 122 5.82 -17.57 -0.86
N LEU A 123 5.45 -16.67 -1.77
CA LEU A 123 4.14 -16.65 -2.40
C LEU A 123 4.14 -17.17 -3.84
N GLY A 124 5.32 -17.39 -4.44
CA GLY A 124 5.45 -17.87 -5.81
C GLY A 124 5.08 -16.84 -6.87
N PHE A 125 5.54 -15.60 -6.70
CA PHE A 125 5.35 -14.53 -7.68
C PHE A 125 6.68 -13.87 -8.06
N ASP A 126 6.78 -13.48 -9.32
CA ASP A 126 7.69 -12.44 -9.78
C ASP A 126 6.88 -11.15 -9.92
N LEU A 127 7.40 -10.07 -9.37
CA LEU A 127 6.75 -8.77 -9.32
C LEU A 127 7.59 -7.74 -10.05
N GLU A 128 7.00 -7.07 -11.02
CA GLU A 128 7.53 -5.83 -11.60
C GLU A 128 6.75 -4.66 -10.99
N TYR A 129 7.43 -3.82 -10.22
CA TYR A 129 6.79 -2.70 -9.54
C TYR A 129 7.28 -1.36 -10.11
N LYS A 130 6.40 -0.64 -10.80
CA LYS A 130 6.69 0.71 -11.27
C LYS A 130 6.53 1.68 -10.10
N LEU A 131 7.66 2.02 -9.48
CA LEU A 131 7.68 2.99 -8.40
C LEU A 131 7.45 4.40 -8.96
N LEU A 132 6.43 5.10 -8.46
CA LEU A 132 6.14 6.50 -8.79
C LEU A 132 6.64 7.44 -7.71
N ASN A 133 6.36 7.12 -6.46
CA ASN A 133 6.75 7.90 -5.30
C ASN A 133 7.17 6.99 -4.15
N PHE A 134 8.15 7.44 -3.41
CA PHE A 134 8.53 6.89 -2.11
C PHE A 134 9.09 8.03 -1.26
N GLU A 135 8.44 8.29 -0.16
CA GLU A 135 8.79 9.36 0.75
C GLU A 135 8.60 8.90 2.19
N TYR A 136 9.62 9.11 3.01
CA TYR A 136 9.55 8.89 4.45
C TYR A 136 10.01 10.11 5.21
N ASN A 137 9.13 10.68 6.01
CA ASN A 137 9.44 11.82 6.87
C ASN A 137 9.80 11.36 8.28
N TYR A 138 11.05 11.51 8.67
CA TYR A 138 11.54 11.07 9.98
C TYR A 138 11.03 11.92 11.16
N LYS A 139 10.54 13.15 10.93
CA LYS A 139 9.96 13.99 11.99
C LYS A 139 8.55 13.55 12.35
N SER A 140 7.72 13.35 11.34
CA SER A 140 6.32 12.95 11.51
C SER A 140 6.11 11.44 11.52
N THR A 141 7.13 10.67 11.13
CA THR A 141 7.07 9.21 10.88
C THR A 141 6.03 8.82 9.83
N ILE A 142 5.64 9.79 8.97
CA ILE A 142 4.71 9.53 7.88
C ILE A 142 5.46 8.89 6.72
N PHE A 143 4.92 7.79 6.24
CA PHE A 143 5.38 7.07 5.07
C PHE A 143 4.35 7.18 3.96
N TYR A 144 4.80 7.56 2.77
CA TYR A 144 3.99 7.59 1.57
C TYR A 144 4.72 6.89 0.43
N TYR A 145 4.03 6.01 -0.26
CA TYR A 145 4.52 5.42 -1.51
C TYR A 145 3.37 5.21 -2.49
N GLN A 146 3.72 5.25 -3.75
CA GLN A 146 2.79 5.05 -4.85
C GLN A 146 3.48 4.30 -5.99
N GLY A 147 2.74 3.42 -6.64
CA GLY A 147 3.25 2.70 -7.80
C GLY A 147 2.24 1.68 -8.32
N TYR A 148 2.66 0.99 -9.39
CA TYR A 148 1.85 -0.02 -10.06
C TYR A 148 2.55 -1.37 -10.02
N PRO A 149 1.96 -2.37 -9.36
CA PRO A 149 2.46 -3.74 -9.35
C PRO A 149 1.98 -4.51 -10.58
N LEU A 150 2.86 -5.30 -11.16
CA LEU A 150 2.54 -6.35 -12.13
C LEU A 150 3.01 -7.68 -11.58
N PHE A 151 2.07 -8.54 -11.19
CA PHE A 151 2.37 -9.86 -10.66
C PHE A 151 2.40 -10.89 -11.79
N LYS A 152 3.46 -11.71 -11.81
CA LYS A 152 3.60 -12.88 -12.68
C LYS A 152 3.70 -14.12 -11.80
N GLU A 153 2.74 -15.03 -11.96
CA GLU A 153 2.75 -16.26 -11.20
C GLU A 153 3.86 -17.20 -11.69
N LYS A 154 4.59 -17.76 -10.74
CA LYS A 154 5.66 -18.74 -11.03
C LYS A 154 5.07 -20.14 -11.16
N THR A 155 5.64 -20.94 -12.04
CA THR A 155 5.31 -22.36 -12.12
C THR A 155 5.96 -23.12 -10.96
N PRO A 156 5.19 -23.84 -10.12
CA PRO A 156 5.75 -24.64 -9.04
C PRO A 156 6.54 -25.82 -9.58
N ARG A 157 7.64 -26.16 -8.94
CA ARG A 157 8.49 -27.32 -9.33
C ARG A 157 7.84 -28.66 -8.99
N ASN A 158 6.98 -28.68 -7.98
CA ASN A 158 6.28 -29.88 -7.49
C ASN A 158 5.05 -29.49 -6.64
N ASN A 159 4.22 -30.48 -6.33
CA ASN A 159 2.99 -30.30 -5.54
C ASN A 159 3.25 -29.74 -4.13
N ARG A 160 4.37 -30.11 -3.49
CA ARG A 160 4.71 -29.58 -2.16
C ARG A 160 4.94 -28.07 -2.19
N GLN A 161 5.65 -27.58 -3.20
CA GLN A 161 5.88 -26.16 -3.38
C GLN A 161 4.57 -25.41 -3.69
N GLN A 162 3.72 -25.98 -4.54
CA GLN A 162 2.41 -25.44 -4.85
C GLN A 162 1.54 -25.31 -3.59
N SER A 163 1.45 -26.37 -2.78
CA SER A 163 0.69 -26.35 -1.53
C SER A 163 1.24 -25.29 -0.55
N ARG A 164 2.58 -25.19 -0.41
CA ARG A 164 3.19 -24.15 0.42
C ARG A 164 2.81 -22.74 -0.04
N TRP A 165 2.89 -22.47 -1.33
CA TRP A 165 2.50 -21.17 -1.87
C TRP A 165 1.03 -20.85 -1.61
N LEU A 166 0.12 -21.80 -1.84
CA LEU A 166 -1.30 -21.62 -1.57
C LEU A 166 -1.57 -21.34 -0.09
N THR A 167 -0.95 -22.09 0.82
CA THR A 167 -1.05 -21.85 2.27
C THR A 167 -0.57 -20.44 2.63
N ASN A 168 0.63 -20.07 2.18
CA ASN A 168 1.20 -18.75 2.46
C ASN A 168 0.36 -17.60 1.87
N ARG A 169 -0.24 -17.79 0.69
CA ARG A 169 -1.14 -16.81 0.07
C ARG A 169 -2.40 -16.61 0.90
N ASN A 170 -3.02 -17.69 1.35
CA ASN A 170 -4.20 -17.64 2.22
C ASN A 170 -3.87 -16.96 3.55
N GLU A 171 -2.77 -17.34 4.20
CA GLU A 171 -2.31 -16.72 5.43
C GLU A 171 -2.01 -15.21 5.26
N THR A 172 -1.44 -14.82 4.11
CA THR A 172 -1.15 -13.41 3.81
C THR A 172 -2.43 -12.62 3.50
N PHE A 173 -3.41 -13.26 2.88
CA PHE A 173 -4.70 -12.64 2.58
C PHE A 173 -5.51 -12.38 3.85
N GLU A 174 -5.56 -13.34 4.77
CA GLU A 174 -6.32 -13.23 6.02
C GLU A 174 -5.85 -12.04 6.87
N GLY A 175 -6.76 -11.13 7.20
CA GLY A 175 -6.49 -9.91 7.95
C GLY A 175 -5.77 -8.81 7.15
N SER A 176 -5.55 -8.99 5.84
CA SER A 176 -4.98 -7.96 4.98
C SER A 176 -6.00 -6.85 4.66
N LEU A 177 -5.51 -5.72 4.17
CA LEU A 177 -6.36 -4.63 3.66
C LEU A 177 -7.31 -5.12 2.55
N MET A 178 -6.84 -5.98 1.66
CA MET A 178 -7.67 -6.56 0.60
C MET A 178 -8.79 -7.44 1.18
N HIS A 179 -8.50 -8.25 2.21
CA HIS A 179 -9.51 -9.03 2.91
C HIS A 179 -10.57 -8.12 3.55
N PHE A 180 -10.13 -7.07 4.25
CA PHE A 180 -11.01 -6.07 4.84
C PHE A 180 -11.92 -5.42 3.79
N MET A 181 -11.35 -4.89 2.70
CA MET A 181 -12.11 -4.21 1.65
C MET A 181 -13.13 -5.15 0.97
N ARG A 182 -12.76 -6.40 0.68
CA ARG A 182 -13.69 -7.40 0.14
C ARG A 182 -14.80 -7.77 1.11
N SER A 183 -14.49 -7.87 2.40
CA SER A 183 -15.48 -8.16 3.45
C SER A 183 -16.44 -6.98 3.63
N LEU A 184 -15.93 -5.76 3.54
CA LEU A 184 -16.73 -4.53 3.56
C LEU A 184 -17.67 -4.47 2.35
N TYR A 185 -17.15 -4.67 1.15
CA TYR A 185 -17.93 -4.68 -0.08
C TYR A 185 -19.08 -5.70 -0.06
N ARG A 186 -18.85 -6.89 0.54
CA ARG A 186 -19.83 -7.96 0.68
C ARG A 186 -20.75 -7.79 1.89
N ASN A 187 -20.56 -6.75 2.69
CA ASN A 187 -21.23 -6.54 3.99
C ASN A 187 -21.09 -7.73 4.94
N GLN A 188 -19.88 -8.30 5.02
CA GLN A 188 -19.58 -9.51 5.80
C GLN A 188 -18.49 -9.29 6.86
N LEU A 189 -18.22 -8.04 7.25
CA LEU A 189 -17.15 -7.71 8.18
C LEU A 189 -17.13 -8.56 9.45
N GLN A 190 -18.26 -8.65 10.15
CA GLN A 190 -18.36 -9.42 11.40
C GLN A 190 -18.16 -10.92 11.16
N LYS A 191 -18.74 -11.47 10.09
CA LYS A 191 -18.62 -12.87 9.71
C LYS A 191 -17.17 -13.24 9.39
N GLU A 192 -16.46 -12.33 8.75
CA GLU A 192 -15.05 -12.49 8.38
C GLU A 192 -14.08 -12.09 9.53
N GLY A 193 -14.61 -11.80 10.73
CA GLY A 193 -13.83 -11.54 11.94
C GLY A 193 -13.29 -10.12 12.09
N PHE A 194 -13.82 -9.15 11.33
CA PHE A 194 -13.47 -7.75 11.48
C PHE A 194 -14.41 -7.02 12.44
N GLU A 195 -13.83 -6.17 13.28
CA GLU A 195 -14.53 -5.21 14.14
C GLU A 195 -14.03 -3.81 13.86
N LEU A 196 -14.96 -2.86 13.78
CA LEU A 196 -14.67 -1.45 13.56
C LEU A 196 -15.01 -0.65 14.80
N ARG A 197 -14.13 0.27 15.18
CA ARG A 197 -14.36 1.21 16.29
C ARG A 197 -13.96 2.62 15.86
N LYS A 198 -14.75 3.61 16.26
CA LYS A 198 -14.41 5.00 16.04
C LYS A 198 -13.32 5.45 17.01
N ILE A 199 -12.33 6.18 16.51
CA ILE A 199 -11.35 6.88 17.32
C ILE A 199 -11.64 8.37 17.21
N VAL A 200 -11.76 9.05 18.34
CA VAL A 200 -11.83 10.51 18.42
C VAL A 200 -10.59 11.05 19.13
N LYS A 201 -10.12 12.21 18.69
CA LYS A 201 -9.02 12.91 19.36
C LYS A 201 -9.57 13.87 20.38
N ASN A 202 -9.25 13.65 21.64
CA ASN A 202 -9.56 14.54 22.74
C ASN A 202 -8.32 15.31 23.18
N LYS A 203 -8.47 16.59 23.47
CA LYS A 203 -7.41 17.41 24.06
C LYS A 203 -7.50 17.31 25.57
N THR A 204 -6.49 16.76 26.21
CA THR A 204 -6.39 16.64 27.65
C THR A 204 -5.11 17.31 28.15
N PRO A 205 -5.10 17.88 29.38
CA PRO A 205 -3.87 18.41 29.97
C PRO A 205 -2.83 17.32 30.14
N ASN A 206 -1.60 17.56 29.70
CA ASN A 206 -0.47 16.65 29.96
C ASN A 206 0.08 16.93 31.36
N THR A 207 -0.38 16.17 32.36
CA THR A 207 0.02 16.33 33.77
C THR A 207 1.47 15.97 34.02
N SER A 208 2.17 15.33 33.09
CA SER A 208 3.59 14.99 33.22
C SER A 208 4.52 16.16 32.89
N ILE A 209 3.99 17.23 32.29
CA ILE A 209 4.74 18.41 31.85
C ILE A 209 4.08 19.66 32.43
N THR A 210 4.87 20.53 33.03
CA THR A 210 4.41 21.86 33.48
C THR A 210 5.25 22.94 32.83
N VAL A 211 4.58 23.85 32.11
CA VAL A 211 5.20 25.01 31.45
C VAL A 211 4.53 26.26 32.00
N ASN A 212 5.30 27.15 32.60
CA ASN A 212 4.79 28.41 33.24
C ASN A 212 3.60 28.16 34.19
N GLY A 213 3.64 27.07 34.99
CA GLY A 213 2.58 26.72 35.93
C GLY A 213 1.32 26.13 35.33
N GLN A 214 1.31 25.86 34.01
CA GLN A 214 0.19 25.25 33.32
C GLN A 214 0.60 23.94 32.67
N HIS A 215 -0.34 23.00 32.56
CA HIS A 215 -0.17 21.74 31.82
C HIS A 215 -0.54 21.95 30.36
N PRO A 216 0.41 21.79 29.42
CA PRO A 216 0.08 21.91 28.00
C PRO A 216 -0.95 20.85 27.58
N LEU A 217 -1.84 21.20 26.66
CA LEU A 217 -2.80 20.25 26.11
C LEU A 217 -2.09 19.26 25.19
N GLN A 218 -2.39 17.98 25.36
CA GLN A 218 -1.97 16.92 24.44
C GLN A 218 -3.20 16.28 23.79
N GLU A 219 -3.05 15.85 22.56
CA GLU A 219 -4.07 15.04 21.90
C GLU A 219 -3.95 13.58 22.34
N VAL A 220 -5.05 13.03 22.83
CA VAL A 220 -5.16 11.62 23.22
C VAL A 220 -6.23 10.96 22.38
N ASP A 221 -5.91 9.82 21.80
CA ASP A 221 -6.85 8.99 21.06
C ASP A 221 -7.80 8.28 22.04
N VAL A 222 -9.08 8.51 21.89
CA VAL A 222 -10.14 7.86 22.66
C VAL A 222 -10.95 6.94 21.76
N LEU A 223 -10.94 5.66 22.10
CA LEU A 223 -11.80 4.67 21.45
C LEU A 223 -13.24 4.85 21.94
N ILE A 224 -14.16 4.96 20.98
CA ILE A 224 -15.59 4.92 21.29
C ILE A 224 -16.00 3.46 21.38
N ASP A 225 -16.53 3.06 22.53
CA ASP A 225 -16.93 1.68 22.83
C ASP A 225 -18.30 1.33 22.20
N MET A 226 -18.47 1.72 20.95
CA MET A 226 -19.61 1.35 20.14
C MET A 226 -19.10 0.85 18.78
N PRO A 227 -19.26 -0.42 18.46
CA PRO A 227 -18.85 -0.98 17.19
C PRO A 227 -19.56 -0.28 16.04
N LEU A 228 -18.79 0.04 14.99
CA LEU A 228 -19.35 0.54 13.74
C LEU A 228 -19.73 -0.65 12.85
N THR A 229 -20.80 -0.48 12.08
CA THR A 229 -21.17 -1.42 11.01
C THR A 229 -20.53 -1.02 9.69
N GLY A 230 -20.48 -1.92 8.71
CA GLY A 230 -20.03 -1.60 7.37
C GLY A 230 -20.80 -0.45 6.74
N ASP A 231 -22.12 -0.44 6.93
CA ASP A 231 -23.04 0.57 6.40
C ASP A 231 -22.82 1.98 6.99
N SER A 232 -22.13 2.08 8.13
CA SER A 232 -21.79 3.39 8.72
C SER A 232 -20.58 4.05 8.06
N ILE A 233 -19.83 3.34 7.24
CA ILE A 233 -18.60 3.83 6.60
C ILE A 233 -18.55 3.59 5.09
N ALA A 234 -19.45 2.77 4.56
CA ALA A 234 -19.48 2.43 3.13
C ALA A 234 -20.91 2.46 2.58
N PHE A 235 -21.02 2.81 1.31
CA PHE A 235 -22.29 2.87 0.58
C PHE A 235 -22.10 2.45 -0.88
N ALA A 236 -23.16 1.99 -1.52
CA ALA A 236 -23.10 1.64 -2.95
C ALA A 236 -23.07 2.92 -3.80
N ILE A 237 -22.07 3.06 -4.66
CA ILE A 237 -22.02 4.09 -5.70
C ILE A 237 -22.78 3.58 -6.94
N ASP A 238 -22.51 2.34 -7.33
CA ASP A 238 -23.19 1.65 -8.41
C ASP A 238 -23.23 0.12 -8.13
N ARG A 239 -23.65 -0.69 -9.13
CA ARG A 239 -23.77 -2.15 -8.98
C ARG A 239 -22.45 -2.87 -8.69
N THR A 240 -21.34 -2.24 -8.93
CA THR A 240 -20.01 -2.87 -8.90
C THR A 240 -19.00 -2.09 -8.07
N THR A 241 -19.37 -0.91 -7.58
CA THR A 241 -18.48 0.00 -6.86
C THR A 241 -19.11 0.42 -5.53
N ALA A 242 -18.38 0.27 -4.45
CA ALA A 242 -18.74 0.84 -3.15
C ALA A 242 -17.87 2.08 -2.88
N GLY A 243 -18.49 3.08 -2.26
CA GLY A 243 -17.80 4.24 -1.72
C GLY A 243 -17.46 4.03 -0.26
N LEU A 244 -16.28 4.49 0.15
CA LEU A 244 -15.86 4.55 1.53
C LEU A 244 -15.81 6.01 1.97
N GLN A 245 -16.52 6.33 3.05
CA GLN A 245 -16.54 7.68 3.62
C GLN A 245 -16.75 7.62 5.13
N PHE A 246 -15.87 8.24 5.87
CA PHE A 246 -15.98 8.37 7.32
C PHE A 246 -15.21 9.60 7.80
N LYS A 247 -15.53 10.06 8.99
CA LYS A 247 -14.87 11.20 9.62
C LYS A 247 -13.82 10.73 10.62
N ASP A 248 -12.69 11.42 10.65
CA ASP A 248 -11.58 11.23 11.57
C ASP A 248 -10.86 9.87 11.40
N TYR A 249 -10.84 9.05 12.44
CA TYR A 249 -10.10 7.79 12.46
C TYR A 249 -11.02 6.62 12.79
N ILE A 250 -10.75 5.49 12.15
CA ILE A 250 -11.38 4.21 12.47
C ILE A 250 -10.27 3.21 12.86
N GLN A 251 -10.47 2.51 13.96
CA GLN A 251 -9.71 1.32 14.29
C GLN A 251 -10.38 0.11 13.64
N VAL A 252 -9.60 -0.65 12.90
CA VAL A 252 -9.98 -1.95 12.36
C VAL A 252 -9.27 -3.03 13.16
N VAL A 253 -10.01 -3.95 13.72
CA VAL A 253 -9.49 -5.10 14.48
C VAL A 253 -9.85 -6.38 13.75
N TYR A 254 -8.88 -7.23 13.46
CA TYR A 254 -9.10 -8.57 12.92
C TYR A 254 -8.90 -9.61 14.03
N LYS A 255 -9.98 -10.32 14.39
CA LYS A 255 -10.02 -11.18 15.59
C LYS A 255 -9.48 -12.59 15.38
N HIS A 256 -9.46 -13.08 14.14
CA HIS A 256 -9.07 -14.46 13.85
C HIS A 256 -7.57 -14.70 13.82
N LYS A 257 -6.78 -13.64 13.97
CA LYS A 257 -5.32 -13.74 13.90
C LYS A 257 -4.64 -12.79 14.89
N SER A 258 -3.65 -13.31 15.57
CA SER A 258 -2.82 -12.50 16.46
C SER A 258 -1.73 -11.77 15.72
N MET A 259 -1.33 -10.63 16.26
CA MET A 259 -0.22 -9.85 15.71
C MET A 259 1.07 -10.67 15.77
N PRO A 260 1.86 -10.72 14.68
CA PRO A 260 3.12 -11.46 14.67
C PRO A 260 4.07 -10.98 15.77
N SER A 261 4.76 -11.91 16.42
CA SER A 261 5.67 -11.64 17.55
C SER A 261 6.77 -10.64 17.22
N ALA A 262 7.20 -10.56 15.97
CA ALA A 262 8.17 -9.57 15.50
C ALA A 262 7.66 -8.13 15.66
N PHE A 263 6.38 -7.87 15.41
CA PHE A 263 5.76 -6.55 15.61
C PHE A 263 5.52 -6.25 17.09
N VAL A 264 5.14 -7.26 17.89
CA VAL A 264 4.92 -7.10 19.33
C VAL A 264 6.19 -6.63 20.04
N ARG A 265 7.36 -7.18 19.67
CA ARG A 265 8.65 -6.79 20.26
C ARG A 265 9.08 -5.35 19.96
N GLN A 266 8.64 -4.79 18.84
CA GLN A 266 9.01 -3.43 18.41
C GLN A 266 8.05 -2.35 18.92
N SER A 267 6.85 -2.73 19.34
CA SER A 267 5.78 -1.81 19.72
C SER A 267 5.61 -1.79 21.24
N ARG A 268 5.95 -0.66 21.87
CA ARG A 268 5.70 -0.49 23.31
C ARG A 268 4.21 -0.59 23.62
N GLY A 269 3.83 -1.48 24.52
CA GLY A 269 2.45 -1.60 25.02
C GLY A 269 1.56 -2.61 24.29
N ILE A 270 2.03 -3.30 23.25
CA ILE A 270 1.28 -4.39 22.61
C ILE A 270 1.59 -5.71 23.32
N GLN A 271 0.55 -6.37 23.81
CA GLN A 271 0.67 -7.67 24.48
C GLN A 271 0.79 -8.81 23.45
N GLN A 272 1.50 -9.86 23.82
CA GLN A 272 1.55 -11.09 23.03
C GLN A 272 0.15 -11.69 22.91
N GLY A 273 -0.25 -12.08 21.70
CA GLY A 273 -1.61 -12.59 21.42
C GLY A 273 -2.64 -11.50 21.09
N ALA A 274 -2.25 -10.22 21.11
CA ALA A 274 -3.15 -9.14 20.69
C ALA A 274 -3.61 -9.34 19.23
N PRO A 275 -4.87 -9.06 18.90
CA PRO A 275 -5.39 -9.17 17.54
C PRO A 275 -4.69 -8.20 16.60
N ILE A 276 -4.69 -8.51 15.31
CA ILE A 276 -4.19 -7.57 14.28
C ILE A 276 -5.06 -6.33 14.31
N THR A 277 -4.40 -5.17 14.46
CA THR A 277 -5.10 -3.88 14.55
C THR A 277 -4.46 -2.89 13.59
N ALA A 278 -5.29 -2.19 12.84
CA ALA A 278 -4.90 -1.11 11.93
C ALA A 278 -5.74 0.14 12.20
N ARG A 279 -5.21 1.30 11.81
CA ARG A 279 -5.96 2.56 11.82
C ARG A 279 -6.14 3.02 10.38
N LEU A 280 -7.37 3.36 10.04
CA LEU A 280 -7.71 4.01 8.79
C LEU A 280 -7.95 5.48 9.07
N PHE A 281 -7.41 6.34 8.23
CA PHE A 281 -7.58 7.77 8.28
C PHE A 281 -8.04 8.29 6.93
N MET A 282 -9.06 9.12 6.94
CA MET A 282 -9.54 9.83 5.78
C MET A 282 -9.22 11.31 5.96
N PRO A 283 -8.21 11.85 5.24
CA PRO A 283 -7.73 13.23 5.46
C PRO A 283 -8.74 14.28 5.05
N ASP A 284 -9.68 13.90 4.18
CA ASP A 284 -10.74 14.78 3.69
C ASP A 284 -12.06 14.00 3.75
N SER A 285 -12.87 14.29 4.76
CA SER A 285 -14.16 13.61 4.98
C SER A 285 -15.20 13.90 3.88
N ASP A 286 -14.95 14.90 3.04
CA ASP A 286 -15.83 15.25 1.93
C ASP A 286 -15.49 14.47 0.66
N LYS A 287 -14.36 13.75 0.66
CA LYS A 287 -13.97 12.87 -0.43
C LYS A 287 -14.43 11.44 -0.20
N VAL A 288 -14.88 10.83 -1.28
CA VAL A 288 -15.23 9.40 -1.32
C VAL A 288 -14.09 8.64 -1.97
N VAL A 289 -13.65 7.58 -1.30
CA VAL A 289 -12.70 6.63 -1.88
C VAL A 289 -13.49 5.48 -2.46
N ALA A 290 -13.39 5.27 -3.76
CA ALA A 290 -14.02 4.13 -4.40
C ALA A 290 -13.30 2.82 -4.03
N VAL A 291 -14.08 1.81 -3.67
CA VAL A 291 -13.62 0.44 -3.40
C VAL A 291 -14.20 -0.44 -4.49
N LEU A 292 -13.34 -1.05 -5.28
CA LEU A 292 -13.69 -1.92 -6.40
C LEU A 292 -13.78 -3.39 -5.99
#